data_01afb59f5c19180f9a2e6f7ca5c7adab
#
_entry.id   01afb59f5c19180f9a2e6f7ca5c7adab
#
_cell.length_a   1.000
_cell.length_b   1.000
_cell.length_c   1.000
_cell.angle_alpha   90.00
_cell.angle_beta   90.00
_cell.angle_gamma   90.00
#
_symmetry.space_group_name_H-M   'P 1'
#
loop_
_entity.id
_entity.type
_entity.pdbx_description
1 polymer ?
#
loop_
_entity_poly.entity_id
_entity_poly.type
_entity_poly.pdbx_seq_one_letter_code
_entity_poly.pdbx_strand_id
1 'polypeptide(L)'
;MKLEFVKINPVENMTVLVKTKINRENYAEVSRYLMEYGNVYCEQVGFIEGQHLQMMGGEFCGNASRSFAAYLAFQDEDFQKEKNYEITCSGYSKTLSVWVRQGEKEHQFLAKIAMPEILSMKKEDIIMGERSISVYRVCLEGITHFILEEKPKTEIVNVFQKYMEKEEYEAFGLMFFEKEKYRMTPYVQVKGISGVWERSCASGTTALGYYLREKYQMQRANIQQPGGYLEVSLEGEQVFIDGLVKIVAEGEAFF
;
A
#
# COMPACT_ATOMS: atom_id res chain seq x y z
N MET A 1 13.36 -21.43 -14.87
CA MET A 1 11.95 -21.76 -14.57
C MET A 1 11.03 -20.78 -15.27
N LYS A 2 9.83 -21.18 -15.73
CA LYS A 2 8.82 -20.26 -16.25
C LYS A 2 7.91 -19.82 -15.11
N LEU A 3 7.66 -18.51 -15.03
CA LEU A 3 6.79 -17.89 -14.03
C LEU A 3 5.66 -17.18 -14.77
N GLU A 4 4.46 -17.69 -14.69
CA GLU A 4 3.28 -16.97 -15.14
C GLU A 4 2.98 -15.83 -14.17
N PHE A 5 2.72 -14.65 -14.70
CA PHE A 5 2.44 -13.48 -13.87
C PHE A 5 1.36 -12.58 -14.49
N VAL A 6 0.79 -11.74 -13.66
CA VAL A 6 0.06 -10.54 -14.06
C VAL A 6 0.71 -9.30 -13.45
N LYS A 7 0.93 -8.27 -14.26
CA LYS A 7 1.43 -6.96 -13.83
C LYS A 7 0.26 -5.99 -13.72
N ILE A 8 0.15 -5.35 -12.59
CA ILE A 8 -0.99 -4.51 -12.20
C ILE A 8 -0.48 -3.16 -11.71
N ASN A 9 -1.24 -2.12 -12.01
CA ASN A 9 -0.96 -0.74 -11.61
C ASN A 9 -2.06 -0.21 -10.68
N PRO A 10 -1.92 -0.32 -9.36
CA PRO A 10 -2.79 0.31 -8.38
C PRO A 10 -2.25 1.71 -8.02
N VAL A 11 -2.57 2.73 -8.81
CA VAL A 11 -2.12 4.12 -8.60
C VAL A 11 -0.57 4.23 -8.57
N GLU A 12 0.06 3.64 -9.58
CA GLU A 12 1.52 3.60 -9.81
C GLU A 12 2.37 2.91 -8.73
N ASN A 13 1.78 2.17 -7.81
CA ASN A 13 2.50 1.24 -6.95
C ASN A 13 2.58 -0.14 -7.64
N MET A 14 3.44 -0.23 -8.65
CA MET A 14 3.48 -1.35 -9.59
C MET A 14 3.63 -2.70 -8.89
N THR A 15 2.65 -3.56 -9.06
CA THR A 15 2.54 -4.87 -8.42
C THR A 15 2.60 -5.97 -9.46
N VAL A 16 3.42 -6.99 -9.23
CA VAL A 16 3.38 -8.26 -9.97
C VAL A 16 2.78 -9.34 -9.09
N LEU A 17 1.76 -10.03 -9.60
CA LEU A 17 1.19 -11.21 -8.95
C LEU A 17 1.65 -12.44 -9.73
N VAL A 18 2.37 -13.34 -9.05
CA VAL A 18 2.85 -14.61 -9.60
C VAL A 18 1.75 -15.65 -9.47
N LYS A 19 1.38 -16.26 -10.60
CA LYS A 19 0.36 -17.31 -10.70
C LYS A 19 0.94 -18.71 -10.56
N THR A 20 2.21 -18.88 -10.96
CA THR A 20 2.91 -20.17 -10.85
C THR A 20 3.15 -20.53 -9.40
N LYS A 21 2.70 -21.73 -9.01
CA LYS A 21 2.97 -22.25 -7.66
C LYS A 21 4.45 -22.61 -7.54
N ILE A 22 5.12 -21.97 -6.56
CA ILE A 22 6.53 -22.22 -6.22
C ILE A 22 6.67 -22.39 -4.70
N ASN A 23 7.80 -22.93 -4.25
CA ASN A 23 8.08 -23.05 -2.81
C ASN A 23 8.34 -21.67 -2.20
N ARG A 24 7.83 -21.44 -0.99
CA ARG A 24 7.98 -20.14 -0.27
C ARG A 24 9.43 -19.74 -0.03
N GLU A 25 10.35 -20.71 0.11
CA GLU A 25 11.80 -20.47 0.23
C GLU A 25 12.40 -19.70 -0.96
N ASN A 26 11.77 -19.81 -2.15
CA ASN A 26 12.19 -19.12 -3.36
C ASN A 26 11.55 -17.72 -3.56
N TYR A 27 10.60 -17.32 -2.69
CA TYR A 27 9.85 -16.07 -2.88
C TYR A 27 10.75 -14.84 -2.91
N ALA A 28 11.73 -14.77 -2.01
CA ALA A 28 12.65 -13.63 -1.95
C ALA A 28 13.52 -13.51 -3.21
N GLU A 29 14.01 -14.64 -3.73
CA GLU A 29 14.85 -14.68 -4.92
C GLU A 29 14.05 -14.33 -6.18
N VAL A 30 12.89 -14.95 -6.36
CA VAL A 30 11.98 -14.68 -7.48
C VAL A 30 11.50 -13.22 -7.44
N SER A 31 11.17 -12.69 -6.28
CA SER A 31 10.75 -11.30 -6.15
C SER A 31 11.86 -10.34 -6.57
N ARG A 32 13.09 -10.55 -6.10
CA ARG A 32 14.24 -9.75 -6.50
C ARG A 32 14.42 -9.74 -8.01
N TYR A 33 14.35 -10.90 -8.65
CA TYR A 33 14.46 -11.05 -10.09
C TYR A 33 13.36 -10.26 -10.82
N LEU A 34 12.08 -10.41 -10.42
CA LEU A 34 10.95 -9.72 -11.05
C LEU A 34 10.99 -8.20 -10.85
N MET A 35 11.53 -7.73 -9.73
CA MET A 35 11.64 -6.30 -9.42
C MET A 35 12.75 -5.58 -10.16
N GLU A 36 13.77 -6.30 -10.68
CA GLU A 36 14.86 -5.70 -11.43
C GLU A 36 14.36 -5.00 -12.70
N TYR A 37 14.93 -3.81 -12.98
CA TYR A 37 14.58 -3.01 -14.15
C TYR A 37 14.73 -3.75 -15.48
N GLY A 38 15.75 -4.62 -15.59
CA GLY A 38 16.04 -5.42 -16.77
C GLY A 38 15.07 -6.57 -17.03
N ASN A 39 14.18 -6.87 -16.08
CA ASN A 39 13.24 -7.98 -16.14
C ASN A 39 11.80 -7.48 -16.28
N VAL A 40 10.91 -7.78 -15.32
CA VAL A 40 9.50 -7.34 -15.38
C VAL A 40 9.31 -5.93 -14.83
N TYR A 41 10.15 -5.54 -13.90
CA TYR A 41 10.14 -4.25 -13.19
C TYR A 41 8.82 -3.96 -12.45
N CYS A 42 8.87 -4.08 -11.15
CA CYS A 42 7.76 -3.73 -10.25
C CYS A 42 8.29 -3.26 -8.89
N GLU A 43 7.43 -2.68 -8.07
CA GLU A 43 7.78 -2.21 -6.72
C GLU A 43 7.54 -3.29 -5.67
N GLN A 44 6.65 -4.25 -5.95
CA GLN A 44 6.30 -5.33 -5.05
C GLN A 44 5.81 -6.57 -5.79
N VAL A 45 5.95 -7.72 -5.13
CA VAL A 45 5.54 -9.02 -5.66
C VAL A 45 4.64 -9.73 -4.66
N GLY A 46 3.54 -10.28 -5.16
CA GLY A 46 2.66 -11.18 -4.43
C GLY A 46 2.55 -12.52 -5.15
N PHE A 47 2.28 -13.58 -4.40
CA PHE A 47 2.11 -14.94 -4.89
C PHE A 47 0.67 -15.38 -4.63
N ILE A 48 -0.03 -15.84 -5.68
CA ILE A 48 -1.43 -16.25 -5.60
C ILE A 48 -1.51 -17.69 -5.09
N GLU A 49 -2.13 -17.89 -3.95
CA GLU A 49 -2.40 -19.21 -3.35
C GLU A 49 -3.92 -19.42 -3.21
N GLY A 50 -4.63 -19.64 -4.33
CA GLY A 50 -6.11 -19.69 -4.36
C GLY A 50 -6.72 -18.31 -4.12
N GLN A 51 -7.46 -18.13 -3.03
CA GLN A 51 -8.00 -16.82 -2.61
C GLN A 51 -7.10 -16.09 -1.59
N HIS A 52 -5.88 -16.60 -1.39
CA HIS A 52 -4.89 -15.98 -0.54
C HIS A 52 -3.82 -15.30 -1.37
N LEU A 53 -3.43 -14.08 -0.98
CA LEU A 53 -2.30 -13.35 -1.51
C LEU A 53 -1.14 -13.40 -0.50
N GLN A 54 -0.08 -14.10 -0.84
CA GLN A 54 1.14 -14.11 -0.05
C GLN A 54 2.09 -13.04 -0.59
N MET A 55 2.33 -11.98 0.17
CA MET A 55 3.34 -10.97 -0.18
C MET A 55 4.75 -11.52 0.04
N MET A 56 5.70 -10.99 -0.71
CA MET A 56 7.10 -11.44 -0.74
C MET A 56 7.80 -11.41 0.62
N GLY A 57 7.47 -10.45 1.50
CA GLY A 57 8.00 -10.32 2.84
C GLY A 57 7.06 -10.84 3.94
N GLY A 58 5.88 -11.34 3.56
CA GLY A 58 4.85 -11.79 4.52
C GLY A 58 4.03 -10.66 5.14
N GLU A 59 4.24 -9.42 4.70
CA GLU A 59 3.53 -8.22 5.14
C GLU A 59 2.11 -8.14 4.58
N PHE A 60 1.28 -7.29 5.18
CA PHE A 60 0.01 -6.85 4.58
C PHE A 60 0.26 -5.70 3.61
N CYS A 61 -0.35 -5.78 2.41
CA CYS A 61 -0.33 -4.69 1.44
C CYS A 61 -1.71 -4.40 0.87
N GLY A 62 -2.29 -3.24 1.21
CA GLY A 62 -3.61 -2.82 0.73
C GLY A 62 -3.66 -2.60 -0.79
N ASN A 63 -2.59 -2.06 -1.40
CA ASN A 63 -2.51 -1.89 -2.85
C ASN A 63 -2.45 -3.24 -3.58
N ALA A 64 -1.66 -4.20 -3.09
CA ALA A 64 -1.60 -5.55 -3.66
C ALA A 64 -2.92 -6.31 -3.47
N SER A 65 -3.57 -6.17 -2.32
CA SER A 65 -4.89 -6.78 -2.05
C SER A 65 -5.97 -6.25 -3.00
N ARG A 66 -5.99 -4.93 -3.24
CA ARG A 66 -6.89 -4.31 -4.24
C ARG A 66 -6.57 -4.80 -5.65
N SER A 67 -5.28 -4.95 -5.98
CA SER A 67 -4.82 -5.49 -7.26
C SER A 67 -5.27 -6.93 -7.46
N PHE A 68 -5.15 -7.75 -6.42
CA PHE A 68 -5.57 -9.14 -6.48
C PHE A 68 -7.09 -9.29 -6.69
N ALA A 69 -7.90 -8.54 -5.95
CA ALA A 69 -9.35 -8.55 -6.14
C ALA A 69 -9.76 -8.03 -7.55
N ALA A 70 -9.10 -7.00 -8.07
CA ALA A 70 -9.32 -6.52 -9.43
C ALA A 70 -8.91 -7.57 -10.48
N TYR A 71 -7.85 -8.34 -10.23
CA TYR A 71 -7.47 -9.47 -11.09
C TYR A 71 -8.50 -10.59 -11.04
N LEU A 72 -9.03 -10.93 -9.86
CA LEU A 72 -10.14 -11.90 -9.75
C LEU A 72 -11.36 -11.43 -10.55
N ALA A 73 -11.71 -10.15 -10.49
CA ALA A 73 -12.81 -9.58 -11.28
C ALA A 73 -12.52 -9.65 -12.79
N PHE A 74 -11.29 -9.42 -13.19
CA PHE A 74 -10.86 -9.51 -14.60
C PHE A 74 -10.96 -10.94 -15.17
N GLN A 75 -10.77 -11.96 -14.31
CA GLN A 75 -10.87 -13.38 -14.69
C GLN A 75 -12.29 -13.96 -14.51
N ASP A 76 -13.20 -13.22 -13.90
CA ASP A 76 -14.52 -13.70 -13.51
C ASP A 76 -15.52 -13.49 -14.68
N GLU A 77 -15.91 -14.57 -15.35
CA GLU A 77 -16.89 -14.54 -16.44
C GLU A 77 -18.26 -14.01 -16.01
N ASP A 78 -18.60 -14.13 -14.71
CA ASP A 78 -19.85 -13.62 -14.13
C ASP A 78 -19.75 -12.16 -13.67
N PHE A 79 -18.57 -11.52 -13.78
CA PHE A 79 -18.42 -10.12 -13.43
C PHE A 79 -19.11 -9.22 -14.44
N GLN A 80 -20.12 -8.48 -13.99
CA GLN A 80 -20.86 -7.56 -14.88
C GLN A 80 -20.37 -6.12 -14.76
N LYS A 81 -20.62 -5.47 -13.61
CA LYS A 81 -20.24 -4.06 -13.36
C LYS A 81 -19.58 -3.85 -12.01
N GLU A 82 -19.99 -4.64 -11.03
CA GLU A 82 -19.48 -4.57 -9.67
C GLU A 82 -19.70 -5.89 -8.93
N LYS A 83 -18.76 -6.25 -8.07
CA LYS A 83 -18.82 -7.44 -7.23
C LYS A 83 -17.93 -7.30 -6.02
N ASN A 84 -18.33 -7.91 -4.89
CA ASN A 84 -17.48 -8.03 -3.72
C ASN A 84 -16.66 -9.32 -3.79
N TYR A 85 -15.35 -9.22 -3.49
CA TYR A 85 -14.44 -10.36 -3.41
C TYR A 85 -13.91 -10.48 -1.99
N GLU A 86 -14.06 -11.68 -1.44
CA GLU A 86 -13.49 -12.04 -0.14
C GLU A 86 -12.13 -12.71 -0.37
N ILE A 87 -11.07 -12.09 0.11
CA ILE A 87 -9.70 -12.58 -0.03
C ILE A 87 -8.99 -12.60 1.31
N THR A 88 -7.86 -13.29 1.39
CA THR A 88 -6.93 -13.16 2.52
C THR A 88 -5.58 -12.67 2.02
N CYS A 89 -4.82 -12.01 2.89
CA CYS A 89 -3.47 -11.52 2.58
C CYS A 89 -2.54 -11.84 3.74
N SER A 90 -1.28 -12.17 3.44
CA SER A 90 -0.24 -12.27 4.46
C SER A 90 -0.19 -11.00 5.33
N GLY A 91 0.31 -11.10 6.55
CA GLY A 91 0.38 -9.98 7.49
C GLY A 91 -0.96 -9.52 8.06
N TYR A 92 -2.07 -10.17 7.70
CA TYR A 92 -3.40 -9.90 8.28
C TYR A 92 -4.21 -11.18 8.42
N SER A 93 -4.72 -11.45 9.62
CA SER A 93 -5.33 -12.74 9.97
C SER A 93 -6.82 -12.87 9.61
N LYS A 94 -7.48 -11.74 9.30
CA LYS A 94 -8.91 -11.74 8.96
C LYS A 94 -9.10 -11.75 7.44
N THR A 95 -10.29 -12.13 7.00
CA THR A 95 -10.74 -11.97 5.61
C THR A 95 -10.88 -10.49 5.27
N LEU A 96 -10.45 -10.11 4.08
CA LEU A 96 -10.56 -8.78 3.51
C LEU A 96 -11.71 -8.77 2.51
N SER A 97 -12.63 -7.84 2.69
CA SER A 97 -13.70 -7.58 1.73
C SER A 97 -13.26 -6.46 0.77
N VAL A 98 -13.25 -6.75 -0.52
CA VAL A 98 -12.85 -5.80 -1.56
C VAL A 98 -13.97 -5.64 -2.57
N TRP A 99 -14.57 -4.46 -2.59
CA TRP A 99 -15.60 -4.10 -3.55
C TRP A 99 -14.97 -3.59 -4.84
N VAL A 100 -15.14 -4.36 -5.92
CA VAL A 100 -14.58 -4.06 -7.24
C VAL A 100 -15.67 -3.59 -8.18
N ARG A 101 -15.43 -2.46 -8.85
CA ARG A 101 -16.33 -1.86 -9.85
C ARG A 101 -15.58 -1.71 -11.17
N GLN A 102 -16.27 -1.88 -12.29
CA GLN A 102 -15.72 -1.64 -13.62
C GLN A 102 -15.29 -0.17 -13.75
N GLY A 103 -14.11 0.06 -14.27
CA GLY A 103 -13.62 1.39 -14.64
C GLY A 103 -14.06 1.81 -16.04
N GLU A 104 -13.42 2.86 -16.57
CA GLU A 104 -13.75 3.39 -17.91
C GLU A 104 -13.37 2.44 -19.05
N LYS A 105 -12.37 1.59 -18.87
CA LYS A 105 -11.88 0.61 -19.85
C LYS A 105 -11.99 -0.80 -19.28
N GLU A 106 -12.09 -1.79 -20.15
CA GLU A 106 -12.25 -3.20 -19.80
C GLU A 106 -11.24 -3.71 -18.76
N HIS A 107 -9.98 -3.31 -18.89
CA HIS A 107 -8.88 -3.70 -17.99
C HIS A 107 -8.65 -2.71 -16.82
N GLN A 108 -9.62 -1.85 -16.51
CA GLN A 108 -9.57 -0.86 -15.43
C GLN A 108 -10.69 -1.12 -14.42
N PHE A 109 -10.36 -1.07 -13.16
CA PHE A 109 -11.27 -1.28 -12.05
C PHE A 109 -11.10 -0.19 -11.00
N LEU A 110 -12.17 0.11 -10.28
CA LEU A 110 -12.12 0.84 -9.02
C LEU A 110 -12.28 -0.19 -7.91
N ALA A 111 -11.30 -0.28 -7.02
CA ALA A 111 -11.30 -1.28 -5.96
C ALA A 111 -11.27 -0.61 -4.59
N LYS A 112 -12.36 -0.78 -3.83
CA LYS A 112 -12.52 -0.29 -2.45
C LYS A 112 -12.28 -1.44 -1.48
N ILE A 113 -11.28 -1.29 -0.61
CA ILE A 113 -10.93 -2.28 0.42
C ILE A 113 -11.19 -1.74 1.82
N ALA A 114 -11.74 -2.60 2.69
CA ALA A 114 -11.75 -2.37 4.13
C ALA A 114 -10.34 -2.59 4.68
N MET A 115 -9.73 -1.54 5.23
CA MET A 115 -8.35 -1.60 5.75
C MET A 115 -8.33 -2.12 7.18
N PRO A 116 -7.23 -2.77 7.63
CA PRO A 116 -7.03 -3.09 9.04
C PRO A 116 -7.18 -1.87 9.95
N GLU A 117 -7.71 -2.09 11.15
CA GLU A 117 -7.81 -1.04 12.16
C GLU A 117 -6.43 -0.60 12.64
N ILE A 118 -6.32 0.67 13.06
CA ILE A 118 -5.09 1.14 13.71
C ILE A 118 -5.02 0.62 15.15
N LEU A 119 -3.80 0.33 15.62
CA LEU A 119 -3.54 -0.06 17.00
C LEU A 119 -3.55 1.14 17.94
N SER A 120 -3.02 2.28 17.48
CA SER A 120 -3.01 3.52 18.25
C SER A 120 -2.72 4.73 17.38
N MET A 121 -3.13 5.91 17.84
CA MET A 121 -2.71 7.19 17.29
C MET A 121 -2.36 8.16 18.43
N LYS A 122 -1.22 8.87 18.30
CA LYS A 122 -0.81 9.88 19.28
C LYS A 122 -0.12 11.03 18.55
N LYS A 123 -0.33 12.26 19.08
CA LYS A 123 0.47 13.43 18.72
C LYS A 123 1.75 13.42 19.54
N GLU A 124 2.89 13.65 18.90
CA GLU A 124 4.20 13.76 19.55
C GLU A 124 5.11 14.76 18.83
N ASP A 125 6.15 15.23 19.50
CA ASP A 125 7.14 16.15 18.96
C ASP A 125 8.49 15.44 18.84
N ILE A 126 9.01 15.34 17.63
CA ILE A 126 10.32 14.73 17.33
C ILE A 126 11.37 15.85 17.31
N ILE A 127 12.39 15.71 18.16
CA ILE A 127 13.48 16.69 18.28
C ILE A 127 14.46 16.53 17.11
N MET A 128 14.74 17.62 16.42
CA MET A 128 15.65 17.72 15.28
C MET A 128 16.70 18.81 15.53
N GLY A 129 17.74 18.50 16.29
CA GLY A 129 18.71 19.49 16.71
C GLY A 129 18.06 20.56 17.60
N GLU A 130 18.05 21.82 17.15
CA GLU A 130 17.39 22.94 17.85
C GLU A 130 15.89 23.11 17.52
N ARG A 131 15.35 22.30 16.63
CA ARG A 131 13.95 22.35 16.21
C ARG A 131 13.21 21.10 16.67
N SER A 132 11.89 21.20 16.81
CA SER A 132 11.00 20.05 16.93
C SER A 132 10.00 20.04 15.77
N ILE A 133 9.61 18.84 15.34
CA ILE A 133 8.53 18.62 14.37
C ILE A 133 7.41 17.92 15.11
N SER A 134 6.24 18.54 15.09
CA SER A 134 5.01 17.93 15.60
C SER A 134 4.48 16.93 14.59
N VAL A 135 4.27 15.70 15.00
CA VAL A 135 3.79 14.60 14.15
C VAL A 135 2.64 13.87 14.82
N TYR A 136 1.84 13.20 13.99
CA TYR A 136 0.91 12.18 14.49
C TYR A 136 1.49 10.81 14.14
N ARG A 137 1.84 10.06 15.19
CA ARG A 137 2.24 8.67 15.08
C ARG A 137 1.02 7.79 15.06
N VAL A 138 0.85 7.02 13.99
CA VAL A 138 -0.24 6.07 13.77
C VAL A 138 0.36 4.67 13.62
N CYS A 139 0.06 3.80 14.58
CA CYS A 139 0.55 2.42 14.57
C CYS A 139 -0.48 1.50 13.93
N LEU A 140 -0.06 0.75 12.94
CA LEU A 140 -0.79 -0.39 12.37
C LEU A 140 0.00 -1.67 12.66
N GLU A 141 -0.61 -2.82 12.42
CA GLU A 141 0.10 -4.08 12.50
C GLU A 141 1.22 -4.11 11.44
N GLY A 142 2.46 -4.33 11.90
CA GLY A 142 3.66 -4.42 11.06
C GLY A 142 4.26 -3.10 10.56
N ILE A 143 3.58 -1.94 10.72
CA ILE A 143 4.14 -0.66 10.28
C ILE A 143 3.63 0.52 11.11
N THR A 144 4.50 1.49 11.36
CA THR A 144 4.13 2.76 12.00
C THR A 144 4.25 3.91 10.99
N HIS A 145 3.19 4.69 10.83
CA HIS A 145 3.21 5.89 9.99
C HIS A 145 3.26 7.17 10.83
N PHE A 146 4.05 8.13 10.37
CA PHE A 146 4.15 9.48 10.93
C PHE A 146 3.57 10.48 9.95
N ILE A 147 2.48 11.14 10.33
CA ILE A 147 1.86 12.19 9.53
C ILE A 147 2.51 13.52 9.87
N LEU A 148 3.08 14.17 8.85
CA LEU A 148 3.76 15.46 8.95
C LEU A 148 3.06 16.48 8.05
N GLU A 149 2.59 17.60 8.61
CA GLU A 149 2.08 18.72 7.78
C GLU A 149 3.24 19.55 7.25
N GLU A 150 4.12 18.90 6.50
CA GLU A 150 5.32 19.48 5.91
C GLU A 150 5.47 19.04 4.44
N LYS A 151 6.23 19.80 3.68
CA LYS A 151 6.68 19.33 2.36
C LYS A 151 7.76 18.25 2.52
N PRO A 152 7.88 17.34 1.54
CA PRO A 152 8.96 16.36 1.53
C PRO A 152 10.34 17.04 1.65
N LYS A 153 11.16 16.57 2.61
CA LYS A 153 12.53 17.07 2.84
C LYS A 153 13.43 15.91 3.24
N THR A 154 14.56 15.75 2.56
CA THR A 154 15.54 14.70 2.85
C THR A 154 16.12 14.84 4.27
N GLU A 155 16.27 16.06 4.79
CA GLU A 155 16.75 16.31 6.14
C GLU A 155 15.82 15.70 7.20
N ILE A 156 14.51 15.78 6.97
CA ILE A 156 13.51 15.16 7.86
C ILE A 156 13.64 13.64 7.79
N VAL A 157 13.73 13.07 6.58
CA VAL A 157 13.92 11.63 6.39
C VAL A 157 15.15 11.14 7.15
N ASN A 158 16.31 11.81 7.01
CA ASN A 158 17.55 11.42 7.67
C ASN A 158 17.45 11.45 9.21
N VAL A 159 16.68 12.38 9.77
CA VAL A 159 16.44 12.42 11.22
C VAL A 159 15.56 11.26 11.66
N PHE A 160 14.48 11.00 10.93
CA PHE A 160 13.59 9.89 11.24
C PHE A 160 14.28 8.54 11.09
N GLN A 161 15.16 8.34 10.12
CA GLN A 161 15.97 7.13 10.00
C GLN A 161 16.75 6.84 11.28
N LYS A 162 17.46 7.85 11.80
CA LYS A 162 18.22 7.72 13.07
C LYS A 162 17.30 7.49 14.29
N TYR A 163 16.15 8.14 14.31
CA TYR A 163 15.16 7.94 15.36
C TYR A 163 14.60 6.51 15.33
N MET A 164 14.25 6.00 14.14
CA MET A 164 13.71 4.65 13.95
C MET A 164 14.71 3.55 14.27
N GLU A 165 15.99 3.75 13.95
CA GLU A 165 17.06 2.81 14.34
C GLU A 165 17.17 2.70 15.87
N LYS A 166 17.08 3.83 16.59
CA LYS A 166 17.12 3.86 18.05
C LYS A 166 15.91 3.19 18.70
N GLU A 167 14.73 3.34 18.14
CA GLU A 167 13.46 2.81 18.64
C GLU A 167 13.13 1.40 18.10
N GLU A 168 14.05 0.80 17.31
CA GLU A 168 13.97 -0.57 16.77
C GLU A 168 12.71 -0.89 15.96
N TYR A 169 12.21 0.07 15.17
CA TYR A 169 11.06 -0.16 14.29
C TYR A 169 11.39 -1.16 13.16
N GLU A 170 10.53 -2.14 12.94
CA GLU A 170 10.65 -3.07 11.80
C GLU A 170 10.27 -2.41 10.47
N ALA A 171 9.26 -1.54 10.46
CA ALA A 171 8.91 -0.72 9.31
C ALA A 171 8.29 0.61 9.75
N PHE A 172 8.58 1.68 9.00
CA PHE A 172 7.96 2.96 9.22
C PHE A 172 7.67 3.70 7.91
N GLY A 173 6.71 4.64 7.95
CA GLY A 173 6.40 5.51 6.85
C GLY A 173 6.28 6.97 7.29
N LEU A 174 6.84 7.88 6.50
CA LEU A 174 6.67 9.32 6.65
C LEU A 174 5.65 9.80 5.62
N MET A 175 4.51 10.28 6.08
CA MET A 175 3.44 10.78 5.25
C MET A 175 3.50 12.30 5.25
N PHE A 176 4.23 12.87 4.30
CA PHE A 176 4.31 14.32 4.11
C PHE A 176 3.01 14.82 3.50
N PHE A 177 2.21 15.53 4.29
CA PHE A 177 0.88 15.95 3.90
C PHE A 177 0.79 17.47 3.72
N GLU A 178 0.50 17.92 2.50
CA GLU A 178 0.19 19.30 2.16
C GLU A 178 -1.34 19.50 2.20
N LYS A 179 -1.86 19.94 3.33
CA LYS A 179 -3.30 20.02 3.60
C LYS A 179 -4.07 20.85 2.56
N GLU A 180 -3.56 22.02 2.19
CA GLU A 180 -4.22 22.93 1.25
C GLU A 180 -4.46 22.31 -0.14
N LYS A 181 -3.68 21.29 -0.47
CA LYS A 181 -3.76 20.58 -1.77
C LYS A 181 -4.33 19.18 -1.64
N TYR A 182 -4.63 18.72 -0.43
CA TYR A 182 -4.91 17.31 -0.15
C TYR A 182 -3.90 16.37 -0.80
N ARG A 183 -2.61 16.73 -0.72
CA ARG A 183 -1.53 15.98 -1.33
C ARG A 183 -0.64 15.32 -0.28
N MET A 184 -0.42 14.03 -0.44
CA MET A 184 0.48 13.24 0.40
C MET A 184 1.63 12.71 -0.44
N THR A 185 2.86 12.85 0.06
CA THR A 185 4.05 12.20 -0.51
C THR A 185 4.58 11.20 0.50
N PRO A 186 4.43 9.89 0.25
CA PRO A 186 4.86 8.86 1.17
C PRO A 186 6.34 8.49 0.99
N TYR A 187 7.03 8.34 2.11
CA TYR A 187 8.33 7.69 2.20
C TYR A 187 8.20 6.49 3.13
N VAL A 188 8.60 5.31 2.70
CA VAL A 188 8.48 4.07 3.48
C VAL A 188 9.84 3.39 3.56
N GLN A 189 10.16 2.86 4.74
CA GLN A 189 11.37 2.09 4.98
C GLN A 189 11.07 0.87 5.84
N VAL A 190 11.61 -0.27 5.42
CA VAL A 190 11.64 -1.51 6.18
C VAL A 190 13.06 -1.73 6.70
N LYS A 191 13.20 -2.29 7.89
CA LYS A 191 14.48 -2.56 8.54
C LYS A 191 15.38 -3.42 7.63
N GLY A 192 16.62 -2.98 7.48
CA GLY A 192 17.60 -3.65 6.62
C GLY A 192 17.44 -3.39 5.11
N ILE A 193 16.45 -2.61 4.71
CA ILE A 193 16.21 -2.24 3.31
C ILE A 193 16.25 -0.71 3.18
N SER A 194 16.81 -0.21 2.07
CA SER A 194 16.80 1.23 1.78
C SER A 194 15.36 1.74 1.66
N GLY A 195 15.10 2.89 2.25
CA GLY A 195 13.79 3.51 2.15
C GLY A 195 13.48 4.04 0.75
N VAL A 196 12.21 4.05 0.40
CA VAL A 196 11.70 4.44 -0.93
C VAL A 196 10.65 5.55 -0.82
N TRP A 197 10.70 6.48 -1.77
CA TRP A 197 9.61 7.40 -2.03
C TRP A 197 8.55 6.67 -2.86
N GLU A 198 7.47 6.27 -2.22
CA GLU A 198 6.40 5.55 -2.91
C GLU A 198 5.57 6.48 -3.79
N ARG A 199 5.05 5.94 -4.88
CA ARG A 199 4.15 6.68 -5.75
C ARG A 199 2.71 6.68 -5.20
N SER A 200 2.31 5.65 -4.45
CA SER A 200 1.10 5.62 -3.64
C SER A 200 1.23 4.62 -2.48
N CYS A 201 0.60 4.96 -1.35
CA CYS A 201 0.63 4.14 -0.13
C CYS A 201 -0.76 4.01 0.48
N ALA A 202 -1.34 2.81 0.44
CA ALA A 202 -2.68 2.57 0.99
C ALA A 202 -2.69 2.63 2.52
N SER A 203 -1.72 2.01 3.21
CA SER A 203 -1.61 2.05 4.67
C SER A 203 -1.32 3.46 5.20
N GLY A 204 -0.46 4.23 4.50
CA GLY A 204 -0.21 5.62 4.80
C GLY A 204 -1.46 6.50 4.59
N THR A 205 -2.25 6.22 3.55
CA THR A 205 -3.52 6.91 3.32
C THR A 205 -4.56 6.55 4.39
N THR A 206 -4.55 5.32 4.89
CA THR A 206 -5.37 4.88 6.04
C THR A 206 -5.01 5.69 7.30
N ALA A 207 -3.73 5.78 7.62
CA ALA A 207 -3.24 6.57 8.76
C ALA A 207 -3.63 8.05 8.61
N LEU A 208 -3.51 8.61 7.40
CA LEU A 208 -3.96 9.98 7.11
C LEU A 208 -5.48 10.14 7.29
N GLY A 209 -6.29 9.15 6.95
CA GLY A 209 -7.74 9.17 7.18
C GLY A 209 -8.10 9.35 8.66
N TYR A 210 -7.48 8.58 9.56
CA TYR A 210 -7.66 8.75 11.00
C TYR A 210 -7.22 10.12 11.49
N TYR A 211 -6.08 10.61 10.98
CA TYR A 211 -5.60 11.95 11.28
C TYR A 211 -6.59 13.05 10.83
N LEU A 212 -7.13 12.94 9.61
CA LEU A 212 -8.10 13.90 9.09
C LEU A 212 -9.40 13.90 9.89
N ARG A 213 -9.86 12.73 10.36
CA ARG A 213 -11.01 12.61 11.25
C ARG A 213 -10.74 13.31 12.59
N GLU A 214 -9.62 12.99 13.23
CA GLU A 214 -9.28 13.53 14.55
C GLU A 214 -9.08 15.04 14.54
N LYS A 215 -8.31 15.54 13.60
CA LYS A 215 -7.91 16.95 13.58
C LYS A 215 -8.91 17.87 12.87
N TYR A 216 -9.58 17.36 11.83
CA TYR A 216 -10.43 18.18 10.96
C TYR A 216 -11.88 17.71 10.86
N GLN A 217 -12.26 16.68 11.60
CA GLN A 217 -13.61 16.09 11.60
C GLN A 217 -14.06 15.61 10.19
N MET A 218 -13.10 15.24 9.36
CA MET A 218 -13.36 14.78 8.00
C MET A 218 -13.49 13.26 7.97
N GLN A 219 -14.56 12.77 7.34
CA GLN A 219 -14.80 11.34 7.19
C GLN A 219 -14.49 10.82 5.78
N ARG A 220 -14.19 11.71 4.82
CA ARG A 220 -13.87 11.34 3.45
C ARG A 220 -12.95 12.38 2.83
N ALA A 221 -11.93 11.93 2.12
CA ALA A 221 -11.03 12.79 1.36
C ALA A 221 -10.46 12.06 0.15
N ASN A 222 -10.25 12.79 -0.92
CA ASN A 222 -9.53 12.32 -2.10
C ASN A 222 -8.09 12.82 -2.02
N ILE A 223 -7.14 11.92 -1.80
CA ILE A 223 -5.74 12.26 -1.51
C ILE A 223 -4.91 12.08 -2.78
N GLN A 224 -4.38 13.20 -3.28
CA GLN A 224 -3.41 13.19 -4.36
C GLN A 224 -2.08 12.63 -3.86
N GLN A 225 -1.51 11.69 -4.61
CA GLN A 225 -0.18 11.15 -4.38
C GLN A 225 0.63 11.22 -5.68
N PRO A 226 1.95 11.01 -5.69
CA PRO A 226 2.75 11.07 -6.91
C PRO A 226 2.22 10.23 -8.08
N GLY A 227 1.61 9.07 -7.79
CA GLY A 227 1.04 8.14 -8.78
C GLY A 227 -0.43 8.39 -9.15
N GLY A 228 -1.13 9.30 -8.47
CA GLY A 228 -2.55 9.57 -8.72
C GLY A 228 -3.34 9.79 -7.44
N TYR A 229 -4.57 9.33 -7.40
CA TYR A 229 -5.49 9.57 -6.29
C TYR A 229 -5.88 8.28 -5.58
N LEU A 230 -5.89 8.32 -4.25
CA LEU A 230 -6.57 7.36 -3.39
C LEU A 230 -7.63 8.11 -2.59
N GLU A 231 -8.85 7.60 -2.60
CA GLU A 231 -9.89 8.06 -1.70
C GLU A 231 -9.78 7.31 -0.38
N VAL A 232 -9.80 8.03 0.74
CA VAL A 232 -10.01 7.47 2.06
C VAL A 232 -11.40 7.85 2.57
N SER A 233 -12.14 6.87 3.11
CA SER A 233 -13.42 7.11 3.75
C SER A 233 -13.53 6.31 5.04
N LEU A 234 -14.21 6.89 6.05
CA LEU A 234 -14.47 6.27 7.33
C LEU A 234 -15.99 6.07 7.48
N GLU A 235 -16.39 4.84 7.73
CA GLU A 235 -17.77 4.44 7.99
C GLU A 235 -17.81 3.83 9.40
N GLY A 236 -18.23 4.63 10.38
CA GLY A 236 -18.02 4.30 11.80
C GLY A 236 -16.53 4.28 12.15
N GLU A 237 -16.03 3.16 12.63
CA GLU A 237 -14.60 2.95 12.92
C GLU A 237 -13.84 2.31 11.76
N GLN A 238 -14.54 1.78 10.74
CA GLN A 238 -13.92 1.14 9.60
C GLN A 238 -13.40 2.16 8.59
N VAL A 239 -12.14 2.04 8.23
CA VAL A 239 -11.52 2.83 7.13
C VAL A 239 -11.55 2.03 5.85
N PHE A 240 -11.87 2.71 4.77
CA PHE A 240 -11.82 2.18 3.41
C PHE A 240 -10.85 2.99 2.56
N ILE A 241 -10.12 2.28 1.70
CA ILE A 241 -9.31 2.89 0.64
C ILE A 241 -9.89 2.48 -0.71
N ASP A 242 -10.18 3.46 -1.54
CA ASP A 242 -10.68 3.26 -2.91
C ASP A 242 -9.75 3.94 -3.91
N GLY A 243 -9.60 3.34 -5.08
CA GLY A 243 -8.81 3.93 -6.15
C GLY A 243 -8.68 3.03 -7.37
N LEU A 244 -8.15 3.62 -8.41
CA LEU A 244 -7.98 2.95 -9.71
C LEU A 244 -6.97 1.81 -9.62
N VAL A 245 -7.30 0.71 -10.26
CA VAL A 245 -6.44 -0.45 -10.50
C VAL A 245 -6.49 -0.77 -11.99
N LYS A 246 -5.34 -0.92 -12.63
CA LYS A 246 -5.25 -1.27 -14.06
C LYS A 246 -4.50 -2.59 -14.22
N ILE A 247 -5.09 -3.54 -14.93
CA ILE A 247 -4.35 -4.71 -15.41
C ILE A 247 -3.47 -4.21 -16.56
N VAL A 248 -2.16 -4.38 -16.45
CA VAL A 248 -1.19 -3.82 -17.40
C VAL A 248 -0.74 -4.85 -18.41
N ALA A 249 -0.41 -6.04 -17.94
CA ALA A 249 0.07 -7.13 -18.77
C ALA A 249 -0.09 -8.47 -18.06
N GLU A 250 -0.28 -9.53 -18.82
CA GLU A 250 -0.07 -10.93 -18.41
C GLU A 250 0.99 -11.56 -19.28
N GLY A 251 1.75 -12.49 -18.73
CA GLY A 251 2.80 -13.15 -19.49
C GLY A 251 3.58 -14.17 -18.67
N GLU A 252 4.72 -14.56 -19.25
CA GLU A 252 5.68 -15.48 -18.64
C GLU A 252 7.04 -14.78 -18.48
N ALA A 253 7.63 -14.90 -17.31
CA ALA A 253 9.01 -14.52 -17.05
C ALA A 253 9.90 -15.78 -17.01
N PHE A 254 11.12 -15.68 -17.50
CA PHE A 254 12.08 -16.79 -17.56
C PHE A 254 13.13 -16.61 -16.46
N PHE A 255 12.88 -17.25 -15.33
CA PHE A 255 13.74 -17.25 -14.14
C PHE A 255 14.70 -18.46 -14.13
#